data_9ae57e206daa893e1ae4777de8fd60ff
#
_entry.id   9ae57e206daa893e1ae4777de8fd60ff
#
_cell.length_a   1.000
_cell.length_b   1.000
_cell.length_c   1.000
_cell.angle_alpha   90.00
_cell.angle_beta   90.00
_cell.angle_gamma   90.00
#
_symmetry.space_group_name_H-M   'P 1'
#
loop_
_entity.id
_entity.type
_entity.pdbx_description
1 polymer ?
#
loop_
_entity_poly.entity_id
_entity_poly.type
_entity_poly.pdbx_seq_one_letter_code
_entity_poly.pdbx_strand_id
1 'polypeptide(L)'
;MDNAAIADNFALLAKLMDIHGENSFKSKTFAIAAFNIEKLPMQLKETPREKLFSIKGIGESTGKKVAEMIDTGKLEVLSEYINNTPPGVIEMLNIKGIGPKKINTIWKEMEIESLGELLYACNENRLTLFKGFGEKTQKNVQEAIEFYFQNQGHFLFAQLNDVFPQIEAYLKKLFSPEKVMQTGAYRRHALTIEELEFVINETNETVKPKFETAQPPELLEEIDDNLLYKLKNGLKLRLYTGEQNIIERQFVTTGSAEFIDAFQKAFPTIDYAKAKTEEDI
;
A
#
# COMPACT_ATOMS: atom_id res chain seq x y z
N MET A 1 17.95 1.00 -6.86
CA MET A 1 17.25 0.26 -5.79
C MET A 1 18.11 0.30 -4.54
N ASP A 2 17.54 0.53 -3.36
CA ASP A 2 18.27 0.50 -2.08
C ASP A 2 18.27 -0.91 -1.46
N ASN A 3 19.00 -1.07 -0.34
CA ASN A 3 19.13 -2.37 0.31
C ASN A 3 17.81 -2.92 0.82
N ALA A 4 16.91 -2.07 1.31
CA ALA A 4 15.60 -2.50 1.82
C ALA A 4 14.78 -3.11 0.69
N ALA A 5 14.65 -2.41 -0.43
CA ALA A 5 13.92 -2.91 -1.59
C ALA A 5 14.54 -4.21 -2.19
N ILE A 6 15.87 -4.35 -2.19
CA ILE A 6 16.56 -5.59 -2.61
C ILE A 6 16.22 -6.73 -1.64
N ALA A 7 16.26 -6.46 -0.34
CA ALA A 7 15.94 -7.44 0.70
C ALA A 7 14.47 -7.90 0.60
N ASP A 8 13.53 -6.96 0.43
CA ASP A 8 12.11 -7.27 0.26
C ASP A 8 11.84 -8.16 -0.97
N ASN A 9 12.49 -7.86 -2.11
CA ASN A 9 12.37 -8.69 -3.30
C ASN A 9 12.87 -10.12 -3.07
N PHE A 10 14.00 -10.30 -2.38
CA PHE A 10 14.49 -11.63 -2.04
C PHE A 10 13.62 -12.34 -1.00
N ALA A 11 13.10 -11.62 -0.02
CA ALA A 11 12.16 -12.17 0.96
C ALA A 11 10.87 -12.65 0.31
N LEU A 12 10.32 -11.88 -0.62
CA LEU A 12 9.14 -12.27 -1.39
C LEU A 12 9.44 -13.45 -2.30
N LEU A 13 10.57 -13.44 -3.02
CA LEU A 13 10.99 -14.57 -3.86
C LEU A 13 11.07 -15.86 -3.04
N ALA A 14 11.71 -15.82 -1.87
CA ALA A 14 11.82 -16.99 -0.99
C ALA A 14 10.44 -17.52 -0.57
N LYS A 15 9.51 -16.63 -0.23
CA LYS A 15 8.14 -17.02 0.13
C LYS A 15 7.38 -17.64 -1.05
N LEU A 16 7.49 -17.06 -2.24
CA LEU A 16 6.84 -17.59 -3.45
C LEU A 16 7.44 -18.94 -3.85
N MET A 17 8.75 -19.14 -3.75
CA MET A 17 9.38 -20.45 -3.97
C MET A 17 8.83 -21.53 -3.01
N ASP A 18 8.65 -21.21 -1.72
CA ASP A 18 8.04 -22.12 -0.76
C ASP A 18 6.55 -22.38 -1.09
N ILE A 19 5.81 -21.39 -1.57
CA ILE A 19 4.41 -21.53 -2.03
C ILE A 19 4.31 -22.44 -3.26
N HIS A 20 5.29 -22.39 -4.16
CA HIS A 20 5.36 -23.28 -5.32
C HIS A 20 5.91 -24.68 -5.00
N GLY A 21 6.31 -24.93 -3.75
CA GLY A 21 6.85 -26.22 -3.34
C GLY A 21 8.28 -26.48 -3.82
N GLU A 22 9.02 -25.41 -4.12
CA GLU A 22 10.42 -25.50 -4.52
C GLU A 22 11.31 -26.07 -3.41
N ASN A 23 12.50 -26.49 -3.80
CA ASN A 23 13.49 -27.01 -2.86
C ASN A 23 13.78 -25.97 -1.77
N SER A 24 13.53 -26.36 -0.52
CA SER A 24 13.68 -25.48 0.65
C SER A 24 15.11 -24.96 0.90
N PHE A 25 16.15 -25.55 0.28
CA PHE A 25 17.50 -24.99 0.31
C PHE A 25 17.63 -23.74 -0.56
N LYS A 26 16.95 -23.71 -1.73
CA LYS A 26 16.95 -22.55 -2.61
C LYS A 26 16.20 -21.38 -1.96
N SER A 27 14.99 -21.61 -1.45
CA SER A 27 14.21 -20.57 -0.79
C SER A 27 14.93 -19.98 0.43
N LYS A 28 15.54 -20.85 1.26
CA LYS A 28 16.35 -20.42 2.41
C LYS A 28 17.55 -19.55 2.01
N THR A 29 18.20 -19.85 0.89
CA THR A 29 19.33 -19.05 0.40
C THR A 29 18.91 -17.60 0.17
N PHE A 30 17.75 -17.37 -0.46
CA PHE A 30 17.24 -16.03 -0.68
C PHE A 30 16.72 -15.37 0.61
N ALA A 31 16.10 -16.12 1.51
CA ALA A 31 15.69 -15.60 2.82
C ALA A 31 16.89 -15.14 3.67
N ILE A 32 17.99 -15.91 3.67
CA ILE A 32 19.24 -15.54 4.35
C ILE A 32 19.89 -14.32 3.68
N ALA A 33 19.88 -14.27 2.36
CA ALA A 33 20.39 -13.12 1.62
C ALA A 33 19.60 -11.85 1.95
N ALA A 34 18.27 -11.91 1.96
CA ALA A 34 17.41 -10.80 2.36
C ALA A 34 17.78 -10.27 3.76
N PHE A 35 17.85 -11.16 4.74
CA PHE A 35 18.21 -10.81 6.12
C PHE A 35 19.61 -10.18 6.24
N ASN A 36 20.59 -10.68 5.49
CA ASN A 36 21.95 -10.14 5.52
C ASN A 36 22.01 -8.76 4.85
N ILE A 37 21.33 -8.59 3.71
CA ILE A 37 21.30 -7.33 2.94
C ILE A 37 20.65 -6.21 3.75
N GLU A 38 19.54 -6.49 4.43
CA GLU A 38 18.84 -5.54 5.28
C GLU A 38 19.75 -4.96 6.39
N LYS A 39 20.71 -5.77 6.88
CA LYS A 39 21.64 -5.40 7.96
C LYS A 39 22.95 -4.78 7.49
N LEU A 40 23.18 -4.64 6.19
CA LEU A 40 24.42 -4.06 5.69
C LEU A 40 24.48 -2.57 6.03
N PRO A 41 25.60 -2.10 6.58
CA PRO A 41 25.81 -0.70 6.90
C PRO A 41 26.04 0.19 5.66
N MET A 42 26.33 -0.42 4.52
CA MET A 42 26.61 0.25 3.24
C MET A 42 25.54 -0.07 2.21
N GLN A 43 25.29 0.86 1.30
CA GLN A 43 24.36 0.63 0.19
C GLN A 43 25.00 -0.20 -0.93
N LEU A 44 24.33 -1.29 -1.34
CA LEU A 44 24.82 -2.16 -2.41
C LEU A 44 24.91 -1.44 -3.76
N LYS A 45 24.02 -0.49 -4.03
CA LYS A 45 24.05 0.33 -5.25
C LYS A 45 25.34 1.19 -5.38
N GLU A 46 26.02 1.46 -4.27
CA GLU A 46 27.26 2.26 -4.21
C GLU A 46 28.51 1.35 -4.16
N THR A 47 28.31 0.04 -4.07
CA THR A 47 29.40 -0.93 -3.95
C THR A 47 29.89 -1.37 -5.33
N PRO A 48 31.23 -1.38 -5.60
CA PRO A 48 31.77 -1.93 -6.84
C PRO A 48 31.33 -3.37 -7.06
N ARG A 49 30.97 -3.72 -8.29
CA ARG A 49 30.38 -5.03 -8.64
C ARG A 49 31.25 -6.22 -8.21
N GLU A 50 32.57 -6.07 -8.36
CA GLU A 50 33.53 -7.10 -7.98
C GLU A 50 33.48 -7.42 -6.48
N LYS A 51 33.14 -6.44 -5.66
CA LYS A 51 33.00 -6.58 -4.20
C LYS A 51 31.65 -7.18 -3.78
N LEU A 52 30.60 -7.13 -4.61
CA LEU A 52 29.30 -7.71 -4.29
C LEU A 52 29.40 -9.19 -3.96
N PHE A 53 30.25 -9.93 -4.68
CA PHE A 53 30.42 -11.38 -4.53
C PHE A 53 31.24 -11.78 -3.29
N SER A 54 31.95 -10.82 -2.67
CA SER A 54 32.76 -11.05 -1.47
C SER A 54 32.03 -10.69 -0.17
N ILE A 55 30.80 -10.17 -0.26
CA ILE A 55 30.00 -9.81 0.90
C ILE A 55 29.50 -11.08 1.58
N LYS A 56 29.71 -11.19 2.88
CA LYS A 56 29.28 -12.34 3.67
C LYS A 56 27.76 -12.57 3.53
N GLY A 57 27.37 -13.75 3.04
CA GLY A 57 25.97 -14.12 2.82
C GLY A 57 25.42 -13.77 1.44
N ILE A 58 26.24 -13.18 0.57
CA ILE A 58 25.91 -12.93 -0.84
C ILE A 58 26.86 -13.81 -1.67
N GLY A 59 26.40 -14.99 -2.06
CA GLY A 59 27.14 -15.87 -2.97
C GLY A 59 27.04 -15.40 -4.43
N GLU A 60 27.77 -16.06 -5.33
CA GLU A 60 27.82 -15.69 -6.75
C GLU A 60 26.43 -15.58 -7.41
N SER A 61 25.54 -16.57 -7.20
CA SER A 61 24.18 -16.56 -7.74
C SER A 61 23.33 -15.39 -7.21
N THR A 62 23.43 -15.12 -5.90
CA THR A 62 22.69 -14.02 -5.26
C THR A 62 23.27 -12.67 -5.69
N GLY A 63 24.61 -12.55 -5.77
CA GLY A 63 25.27 -11.33 -6.23
C GLY A 63 24.92 -10.93 -7.66
N LYS A 64 24.77 -11.91 -8.57
CA LYS A 64 24.28 -11.67 -9.94
C LYS A 64 22.86 -11.08 -9.93
N LYS A 65 21.97 -11.58 -9.07
CA LYS A 65 20.61 -11.08 -8.92
C LYS A 65 20.54 -9.71 -8.25
N VAL A 66 21.44 -9.42 -7.32
CA VAL A 66 21.61 -8.06 -6.77
C VAL A 66 22.02 -7.08 -7.87
N ALA A 67 23.01 -7.47 -8.69
CA ALA A 67 23.44 -6.63 -9.81
C ALA A 67 22.31 -6.40 -10.83
N GLU A 68 21.54 -7.44 -11.16
CA GLU A 68 20.35 -7.34 -12.01
C GLU A 68 19.35 -6.31 -11.46
N MET A 69 19.00 -6.37 -10.17
CA MET A 69 18.07 -5.44 -9.54
C MET A 69 18.61 -4.00 -9.51
N ILE A 70 19.89 -3.81 -9.31
CA ILE A 70 20.52 -2.48 -9.34
C ILE A 70 20.46 -1.88 -10.74
N ASP A 71 20.71 -2.70 -11.78
CA ASP A 71 20.79 -2.25 -13.18
C ASP A 71 19.43 -2.00 -13.80
N THR A 72 18.50 -2.92 -13.58
CA THR A 72 17.20 -2.97 -14.27
C THR A 72 16.05 -2.46 -13.43
N GLY A 73 16.25 -2.33 -12.12
CA GLY A 73 15.18 -2.04 -11.17
C GLY A 73 14.22 -3.20 -10.94
N LYS A 74 14.51 -4.40 -11.47
CA LYS A 74 13.63 -5.58 -11.41
C LYS A 74 14.44 -6.84 -11.17
N LEU A 75 13.77 -7.89 -10.68
CA LEU A 75 14.30 -9.24 -10.58
C LEU A 75 13.41 -10.16 -11.43
N GLU A 76 13.93 -10.61 -12.58
CA GLU A 76 13.14 -11.34 -13.59
C GLU A 76 12.53 -12.62 -13.01
N VAL A 77 13.31 -13.41 -12.30
CA VAL A 77 12.81 -14.62 -11.66
C VAL A 77 11.68 -14.35 -10.65
N LEU A 78 11.71 -13.23 -9.94
CA LEU A 78 10.60 -12.84 -9.05
C LEU A 78 9.35 -12.50 -9.86
N SER A 79 9.51 -11.77 -10.96
CA SER A 79 8.42 -11.44 -11.87
C SER A 79 7.75 -12.68 -12.45
N GLU A 80 8.53 -13.69 -12.81
CA GLU A 80 8.01 -14.99 -13.26
C GLU A 80 7.16 -15.68 -12.18
N TYR A 81 7.65 -15.75 -10.93
CA TYR A 81 6.87 -16.32 -9.82
C TYR A 81 5.58 -15.54 -9.55
N ILE A 82 5.63 -14.20 -9.56
CA ILE A 82 4.44 -13.35 -9.39
C ILE A 82 3.41 -13.63 -10.48
N ASN A 83 3.84 -13.68 -11.75
CA ASN A 83 2.96 -13.93 -12.89
C ASN A 83 2.33 -15.34 -12.87
N ASN A 84 3.03 -16.33 -12.30
CA ASN A 84 2.58 -17.71 -12.19
C ASN A 84 1.83 -18.02 -10.88
N THR A 85 1.57 -17.01 -10.03
CA THR A 85 0.86 -17.18 -8.77
C THR A 85 -0.42 -16.36 -8.81
N PRO A 86 -1.61 -16.95 -8.55
CA PRO A 86 -2.84 -16.18 -8.47
C PRO A 86 -2.71 -15.02 -7.46
N PRO A 87 -3.21 -13.82 -7.77
CA PRO A 87 -3.06 -12.66 -6.89
C PRO A 87 -3.60 -12.90 -5.47
N GLY A 88 -4.72 -13.61 -5.32
CA GLY A 88 -5.28 -13.93 -4.01
C GLY A 88 -4.42 -14.90 -3.20
N VAL A 89 -3.62 -15.76 -3.85
CA VAL A 89 -2.64 -16.63 -3.17
C VAL A 89 -1.48 -15.79 -2.62
N ILE A 90 -1.03 -14.79 -3.38
CA ILE A 90 -0.02 -13.82 -2.89
C ILE A 90 -0.60 -13.01 -1.72
N GLU A 91 -1.86 -12.60 -1.82
CA GLU A 91 -2.56 -11.85 -0.78
C GLU A 91 -2.63 -12.61 0.55
N MET A 92 -2.72 -13.96 0.52
CA MET A 92 -2.69 -14.81 1.72
C MET A 92 -1.42 -14.64 2.56
N LEU A 93 -0.32 -14.14 1.99
CA LEU A 93 0.89 -13.81 2.75
C LEU A 93 0.70 -12.72 3.80
N ASN A 94 -0.37 -11.92 3.69
CA ASN A 94 -0.74 -10.88 4.65
C ASN A 94 -1.55 -11.42 5.83
N ILE A 95 -2.01 -12.68 5.76
CA ILE A 95 -2.85 -13.27 6.79
C ILE A 95 -1.99 -13.89 7.91
N LYS A 96 -2.15 -13.38 9.11
CA LYS A 96 -1.43 -13.89 10.28
C LYS A 96 -1.83 -15.34 10.58
N GLY A 97 -0.85 -16.20 10.81
CA GLY A 97 -1.07 -17.61 11.19
C GLY A 97 -0.98 -18.61 10.04
N ILE A 98 -0.90 -18.13 8.79
CA ILE A 98 -0.54 -18.96 7.64
C ILE A 98 0.78 -18.48 7.04
N GLY A 99 1.72 -19.42 6.89
CA GLY A 99 2.99 -19.14 6.22
C GLY A 99 3.03 -19.83 4.85
N PRO A 100 4.09 -19.57 4.05
CA PRO A 100 4.20 -20.05 2.67
C PRO A 100 3.89 -21.54 2.48
N LYS A 101 4.33 -22.40 3.37
CA LYS A 101 4.04 -23.86 3.29
C LYS A 101 2.55 -24.19 3.49
N LYS A 102 1.88 -23.47 4.38
CA LYS A 102 0.43 -23.63 4.55
C LYS A 102 -0.32 -23.08 3.36
N ILE A 103 0.15 -21.97 2.79
CA ILE A 103 -0.41 -21.39 1.56
C ILE A 103 -0.23 -22.36 0.39
N ASN A 104 0.91 -23.06 0.29
CA ASN A 104 1.09 -24.12 -0.70
C ASN A 104 -0.02 -25.20 -0.57
N THR A 105 -0.27 -25.72 0.63
CA THR A 105 -1.33 -26.69 0.87
C THR A 105 -2.72 -26.13 0.51
N ILE A 106 -3.01 -24.89 0.92
CA ILE A 106 -4.27 -24.20 0.59
C ILE A 106 -4.46 -24.11 -0.93
N TRP A 107 -3.44 -23.66 -1.64
CA TRP A 107 -3.51 -23.49 -3.09
C TRP A 107 -3.49 -24.82 -3.85
N LYS A 108 -2.53 -25.70 -3.56
CA LYS A 108 -2.26 -26.89 -4.38
C LYS A 108 -3.12 -28.11 -4.01
N GLU A 109 -3.50 -28.24 -2.73
CA GLU A 109 -4.24 -29.41 -2.27
C GLU A 109 -5.74 -29.11 -2.04
N MET A 110 -6.08 -27.85 -1.66
CA MET A 110 -7.46 -27.41 -1.44
C MET A 110 -8.05 -26.69 -2.65
N GLU A 111 -7.22 -26.32 -3.65
CA GLU A 111 -7.60 -25.57 -4.85
C GLU A 111 -8.25 -24.22 -4.53
N ILE A 112 -7.75 -23.53 -3.47
CA ILE A 112 -8.24 -22.23 -3.02
C ILE A 112 -7.27 -21.15 -3.50
N GLU A 113 -7.79 -20.16 -4.23
CA GLU A 113 -7.00 -19.12 -4.86
C GLU A 113 -7.29 -17.68 -4.36
N SER A 114 -8.28 -17.54 -3.46
CA SER A 114 -8.66 -16.23 -2.91
C SER A 114 -8.93 -16.29 -1.41
N LEU A 115 -8.82 -15.11 -0.74
CA LEU A 115 -9.16 -14.99 0.69
C LEU A 115 -10.65 -15.24 0.95
N GLY A 116 -11.54 -14.91 0.00
CA GLY A 116 -12.98 -15.18 0.12
C GLY A 116 -13.28 -16.68 0.13
N GLU A 117 -12.67 -17.44 -0.77
CA GLU A 117 -12.77 -18.91 -0.80
C GLU A 117 -12.17 -19.55 0.45
N LEU A 118 -11.04 -19.01 0.94
CA LEU A 118 -10.40 -19.48 2.16
C LEU A 118 -11.29 -19.23 3.39
N LEU A 119 -11.92 -18.06 3.49
CA LEU A 119 -12.88 -17.76 4.55
C LEU A 119 -14.10 -18.71 4.50
N TYR A 120 -14.63 -18.94 3.30
CA TYR A 120 -15.71 -19.89 3.10
C TYR A 120 -15.31 -21.29 3.55
N ALA A 121 -14.12 -21.76 3.18
CA ALA A 121 -13.61 -23.07 3.60
C ALA A 121 -13.40 -23.17 5.12
N CYS A 122 -13.03 -22.06 5.80
CA CYS A 122 -12.99 -22.00 7.27
C CYS A 122 -14.40 -22.17 7.86
N ASN A 123 -15.41 -21.47 7.33
CA ASN A 123 -16.80 -21.55 7.80
C ASN A 123 -17.40 -22.96 7.66
N GLU A 124 -17.00 -23.67 6.61
CA GLU A 124 -17.41 -25.05 6.33
C GLU A 124 -16.54 -26.12 7.04
N ASN A 125 -15.64 -25.70 7.93
CA ASN A 125 -14.68 -26.57 8.64
C ASN A 125 -13.78 -27.43 7.74
N ARG A 126 -13.57 -27.02 6.49
CA ARG A 126 -12.80 -27.79 5.49
C ARG A 126 -11.29 -27.78 5.77
N LEU A 127 -10.74 -26.72 6.39
CA LEU A 127 -9.30 -26.66 6.67
C LEU A 127 -8.86 -27.78 7.62
N THR A 128 -9.69 -28.12 8.60
CA THR A 128 -9.37 -29.16 9.60
C THR A 128 -9.15 -30.54 9.00
N LEU A 129 -9.61 -30.78 7.78
CA LEU A 129 -9.41 -32.04 7.05
C LEU A 129 -7.99 -32.20 6.53
N PHE A 130 -7.18 -31.13 6.52
CA PHE A 130 -5.83 -31.14 5.99
C PHE A 130 -4.76 -31.11 7.09
N LYS A 131 -3.68 -31.85 6.86
CA LYS A 131 -2.59 -31.95 7.82
C LYS A 131 -1.97 -30.56 8.11
N GLY A 132 -1.87 -30.22 9.40
CA GLY A 132 -1.31 -28.93 9.84
C GLY A 132 -2.34 -27.84 10.08
N PHE A 133 -3.63 -28.12 9.88
CA PHE A 133 -4.76 -27.25 10.16
C PHE A 133 -5.67 -27.88 11.22
N GLY A 134 -5.33 -27.71 12.50
CA GLY A 134 -6.29 -28.06 13.58
C GLY A 134 -7.32 -26.95 13.79
N GLU A 135 -8.39 -27.22 14.56
CA GLU A 135 -9.49 -26.29 14.86
C GLU A 135 -8.99 -24.90 15.29
N LYS A 136 -8.01 -24.86 16.19
CA LYS A 136 -7.42 -23.59 16.63
C LYS A 136 -6.76 -22.79 15.49
N THR A 137 -6.09 -23.51 14.57
CA THR A 137 -5.45 -22.86 13.41
C THR A 137 -6.52 -22.30 12.47
N GLN A 138 -7.56 -23.09 12.16
CA GLN A 138 -8.67 -22.66 11.32
C GLN A 138 -9.36 -21.42 11.90
N LYS A 139 -9.70 -21.44 13.20
CA LYS A 139 -10.31 -20.30 13.85
C LYS A 139 -9.43 -19.04 13.79
N ASN A 140 -8.13 -19.17 14.06
CA ASN A 140 -7.20 -18.04 13.98
C ASN A 140 -7.09 -17.48 12.54
N VAL A 141 -7.12 -18.35 11.52
CA VAL A 141 -7.11 -17.96 10.11
C VAL A 141 -8.39 -17.24 9.75
N GLN A 142 -9.54 -17.76 10.15
CA GLN A 142 -10.83 -17.13 9.95
C GLN A 142 -10.88 -15.72 10.55
N GLU A 143 -10.55 -15.59 11.84
CA GLU A 143 -10.51 -14.29 12.52
C GLU A 143 -9.52 -13.31 11.86
N ALA A 144 -8.37 -13.80 11.39
CA ALA A 144 -7.39 -12.98 10.70
C ALA A 144 -7.87 -12.49 9.33
N ILE A 145 -8.61 -13.31 8.58
CA ILE A 145 -9.20 -12.91 7.29
C ILE A 145 -10.33 -11.90 7.51
N GLU A 146 -11.24 -12.15 8.47
CA GLU A 146 -12.31 -11.24 8.83
C GLU A 146 -11.74 -9.87 9.25
N PHE A 147 -10.71 -9.87 10.10
CA PHE A 147 -10.00 -8.66 10.49
C PHE A 147 -9.34 -7.95 9.29
N TYR A 148 -8.71 -8.72 8.39
CA TYR A 148 -8.10 -8.17 7.17
C TYR A 148 -9.15 -7.47 6.30
N PHE A 149 -10.29 -8.10 6.04
CA PHE A 149 -11.37 -7.50 5.26
C PHE A 149 -11.99 -6.26 5.92
N GLN A 150 -12.18 -6.29 7.24
CA GLN A 150 -12.69 -5.13 7.98
C GLN A 150 -11.73 -3.94 7.94
N ASN A 151 -10.43 -4.19 7.83
CA ASN A 151 -9.40 -3.14 7.81
C ASN A 151 -8.89 -2.81 6.40
N GLN A 152 -9.46 -3.41 5.35
CA GLN A 152 -9.12 -3.02 3.99
C GLN A 152 -9.47 -1.55 3.74
N GLY A 153 -8.50 -0.80 3.25
CA GLY A 153 -8.65 0.63 3.01
C GLY A 153 -8.35 1.52 4.21
N HIS A 154 -7.97 0.96 5.37
CA HIS A 154 -7.47 1.71 6.52
C HIS A 154 -5.94 1.60 6.57
N PHE A 155 -5.26 2.73 6.55
CA PHE A 155 -3.80 2.83 6.59
C PHE A 155 -3.36 3.51 7.89
N LEU A 156 -2.27 3.05 8.49
CA LEU A 156 -1.63 3.82 9.55
C LEU A 156 -0.96 5.06 8.96
N PHE A 157 -0.98 6.18 9.69
CA PHE A 157 -0.32 7.41 9.26
C PHE A 157 1.12 7.17 8.76
N ALA A 158 1.90 6.38 9.52
CA ALA A 158 3.29 6.07 9.16
C ALA A 158 3.44 5.33 7.81
N GLN A 159 2.47 4.53 7.40
CA GLN A 159 2.50 3.81 6.12
C GLN A 159 2.34 4.76 4.92
N LEU A 160 1.79 5.94 5.14
CA LEU A 160 1.55 6.92 4.09
C LEU A 160 2.66 7.99 3.97
N ASN A 161 3.64 7.99 4.89
CA ASN A 161 4.71 8.99 4.90
C ASN A 161 5.54 9.04 3.61
N ASP A 162 5.72 7.92 2.93
CA ASP A 162 6.45 7.86 1.66
C ASP A 162 5.55 8.10 0.45
N VAL A 163 4.26 7.77 0.57
CA VAL A 163 3.29 7.86 -0.53
C VAL A 163 2.72 9.27 -0.65
N PHE A 164 2.39 9.89 0.48
CA PHE A 164 1.76 11.21 0.52
C PHE A 164 2.56 12.30 -0.21
N PRO A 165 3.89 12.48 0.06
CA PRO A 165 4.67 13.50 -0.63
C PRO A 165 4.74 13.31 -2.15
N GLN A 166 4.69 12.05 -2.62
CA GLN A 166 4.71 11.74 -4.05
C GLN A 166 3.40 12.16 -4.72
N ILE A 167 2.26 11.87 -4.07
CA ILE A 167 0.94 12.28 -4.56
C ILE A 167 0.81 13.80 -4.54
N GLU A 168 1.23 14.45 -3.45
CA GLU A 168 1.20 15.91 -3.33
C GLU A 168 2.03 16.59 -4.42
N ALA A 169 3.27 16.12 -4.62
CA ALA A 169 4.15 16.64 -5.67
C ALA A 169 3.56 16.45 -7.08
N TYR A 170 2.93 15.29 -7.32
CA TYR A 170 2.24 15.02 -8.58
C TYR A 170 1.07 15.99 -8.81
N LEU A 171 0.21 16.19 -7.82
CA LEU A 171 -0.92 17.13 -7.91
C LEU A 171 -0.45 18.57 -8.11
N LYS A 172 0.58 19.02 -7.37
CA LYS A 172 1.17 20.35 -7.52
C LYS A 172 1.79 20.57 -8.90
N LYS A 173 2.30 19.52 -9.52
CA LYS A 173 2.80 19.58 -10.91
C LYS A 173 1.66 19.72 -11.93
N LEU A 174 0.49 19.10 -11.68
CA LEU A 174 -0.67 19.18 -12.57
C LEU A 174 -1.43 20.50 -12.47
N PHE A 175 -1.58 21.05 -11.25
CA PHE A 175 -2.51 22.15 -10.97
C PHE A 175 -1.84 23.43 -10.44
N SER A 176 -0.52 23.48 -10.38
CA SER A 176 0.30 24.50 -9.72
C SER A 176 0.25 24.45 -8.17
N PRO A 177 1.38 24.76 -7.50
CA PRO A 177 1.50 24.60 -6.05
C PRO A 177 0.48 25.41 -5.23
N GLU A 178 0.15 26.61 -5.70
CA GLU A 178 -0.78 27.53 -5.02
C GLU A 178 -2.26 27.10 -5.10
N LYS A 179 -2.58 26.15 -6.00
CA LYS A 179 -3.94 25.62 -6.18
C LYS A 179 -4.17 24.29 -5.47
N VAL A 180 -3.16 23.74 -4.79
CA VAL A 180 -3.21 22.42 -4.16
C VAL A 180 -2.89 22.53 -2.68
N MET A 181 -3.84 22.15 -1.84
CA MET A 181 -3.63 22.08 -0.39
C MET A 181 -3.98 20.70 0.17
N GLN A 182 -3.13 20.18 1.06
CA GLN A 182 -3.46 18.99 1.84
C GLN A 182 -4.58 19.30 2.83
N THR A 183 -5.46 18.33 3.05
CA THR A 183 -6.55 18.46 4.01
C THR A 183 -6.87 17.10 4.68
N GLY A 184 -7.97 17.01 5.41
CA GLY A 184 -8.52 15.79 5.94
C GLY A 184 -7.73 15.12 7.06
N ALA A 185 -7.92 13.82 7.16
CA ALA A 185 -7.38 13.00 8.24
C ALA A 185 -5.85 12.97 8.29
N TYR A 186 -5.18 12.97 7.12
CA TYR A 186 -3.71 12.99 7.07
C TYR A 186 -3.15 14.30 7.61
N ARG A 187 -3.75 15.44 7.26
CA ARG A 187 -3.35 16.75 7.79
C ARG A 187 -3.52 16.84 9.31
N ARG A 188 -4.55 16.20 9.87
CA ARG A 188 -4.77 16.12 11.33
C ARG A 188 -3.84 15.14 12.04
N HIS A 189 -2.96 14.43 11.34
CA HIS A 189 -2.14 13.35 11.88
C HIS A 189 -2.96 12.26 12.58
N ALA A 190 -4.11 11.91 12.01
CA ALA A 190 -4.95 10.83 12.55
C ALA A 190 -4.17 9.50 12.53
N LEU A 191 -4.40 8.65 13.55
CA LEU A 191 -3.71 7.36 13.66
C LEU A 191 -4.00 6.43 12.49
N THR A 192 -5.25 6.44 12.01
CA THR A 192 -5.71 5.68 10.86
C THR A 192 -6.29 6.62 9.81
N ILE A 193 -6.03 6.32 8.54
CA ILE A 193 -6.41 7.13 7.39
C ILE A 193 -7.07 6.20 6.37
N GLU A 194 -8.26 6.54 5.94
CA GLU A 194 -9.01 5.78 4.94
C GLU A 194 -8.81 6.32 3.54
N GLU A 195 -8.60 7.63 3.43
CA GLU A 195 -8.37 8.31 2.17
C GLU A 195 -7.37 9.46 2.35
N LEU A 196 -6.59 9.75 1.32
CA LEU A 196 -5.82 10.98 1.25
C LEU A 196 -6.70 12.06 0.63
N GLU A 197 -6.64 13.26 1.19
CA GLU A 197 -7.56 14.33 0.88
C GLU A 197 -6.81 15.59 0.49
N PHE A 198 -7.21 16.21 -0.62
CA PHE A 198 -6.64 17.46 -1.10
C PHE A 198 -7.74 18.40 -1.57
N VAL A 199 -7.53 19.69 -1.35
CA VAL A 199 -8.29 20.76 -1.99
C VAL A 199 -7.56 21.16 -3.26
N ILE A 200 -8.31 21.22 -4.37
CA ILE A 200 -7.83 21.67 -5.67
C ILE A 200 -8.67 22.87 -6.11
N ASN A 201 -8.07 24.05 -6.17
CA ASN A 201 -8.77 25.29 -6.58
C ASN A 201 -8.94 25.35 -8.11
N GLU A 202 -9.71 24.42 -8.64
CA GLU A 202 -10.12 24.22 -10.02
C GLU A 202 -11.45 23.46 -10.06
N THR A 203 -12.23 23.60 -11.12
CA THR A 203 -13.48 22.84 -11.28
C THR A 203 -13.26 21.39 -11.69
N ASN A 204 -14.27 20.53 -11.53
CA ASN A 204 -14.23 19.13 -11.97
C ASN A 204 -13.89 19.00 -13.46
N GLU A 205 -14.44 19.88 -14.30
CA GLU A 205 -14.21 19.89 -15.75
C GLU A 205 -12.74 20.14 -16.09
N THR A 206 -12.02 20.85 -15.23
CA THR A 206 -10.56 21.09 -15.37
C THR A 206 -9.74 19.96 -14.75
N VAL A 207 -10.16 19.42 -13.60
CA VAL A 207 -9.41 18.41 -12.83
C VAL A 207 -9.44 17.07 -13.55
N LYS A 208 -10.60 16.57 -13.95
CA LYS A 208 -10.76 15.24 -14.54
C LYS A 208 -9.86 15.02 -15.77
N PRO A 209 -9.88 15.86 -16.82
CA PRO A 209 -9.05 15.62 -18.01
C PRO A 209 -7.55 15.65 -17.75
N LYS A 210 -7.10 16.42 -16.75
CA LYS A 210 -5.70 16.49 -16.36
C LYS A 210 -5.26 15.30 -15.52
N PHE A 211 -6.12 14.83 -14.59
CA PHE A 211 -5.82 13.76 -13.66
C PHE A 211 -6.03 12.38 -14.29
N GLU A 212 -7.06 12.22 -15.12
CA GLU A 212 -7.43 10.99 -15.81
C GLU A 212 -6.68 10.83 -17.14
N THR A 213 -5.34 10.81 -17.11
CA THR A 213 -4.50 10.61 -18.29
C THR A 213 -4.27 9.14 -18.61
N ALA A 214 -3.23 8.76 -19.33
CA ALA A 214 -2.98 7.44 -19.94
C ALA A 214 -3.25 6.18 -19.09
N GLN A 215 -3.26 6.27 -17.77
CA GLN A 215 -3.63 5.18 -16.86
C GLN A 215 -4.42 5.75 -15.68
N PRO A 216 -5.68 6.14 -15.89
CA PRO A 216 -6.49 6.78 -14.87
C PRO A 216 -6.71 5.85 -13.67
N PRO A 217 -6.75 6.41 -12.44
CA PRO A 217 -7.28 5.68 -11.30
C PRO A 217 -8.79 5.45 -11.48
N GLU A 218 -9.33 4.49 -10.78
CA GLU A 218 -10.76 4.20 -10.79
C GLU A 218 -11.52 5.33 -10.10
N LEU A 219 -12.43 6.02 -10.82
CA LEU A 219 -13.34 6.98 -10.22
C LEU A 219 -14.45 6.22 -9.48
N LEU A 220 -14.52 6.40 -8.16
CA LEU A 220 -15.52 5.76 -7.30
C LEU A 220 -16.76 6.62 -7.12
N GLU A 221 -16.58 7.95 -7.01
CA GLU A 221 -17.65 8.89 -6.69
C GLU A 221 -17.37 10.26 -7.33
N GLU A 222 -18.42 10.87 -7.84
CA GLU A 222 -18.42 12.26 -8.31
C GLU A 222 -19.71 12.93 -7.81
N ILE A 223 -19.57 13.79 -6.82
CA ILE A 223 -20.70 14.54 -6.24
C ILE A 223 -20.29 16.00 -6.13
N ASP A 224 -21.03 16.88 -6.80
CA ASP A 224 -20.76 18.32 -6.81
C ASP A 224 -19.27 18.63 -7.03
N ASP A 225 -18.63 19.32 -6.10
CA ASP A 225 -17.22 19.70 -6.10
C ASP A 225 -16.33 18.63 -5.42
N ASN A 226 -16.60 17.35 -5.62
CA ASN A 226 -15.93 16.27 -4.90
C ASN A 226 -15.72 15.06 -5.81
N LEU A 227 -14.47 14.65 -5.96
CA LEU A 227 -14.06 13.49 -6.75
C LEU A 227 -13.34 12.47 -5.84
N LEU A 228 -13.82 11.25 -5.79
CA LEU A 228 -13.18 10.16 -5.05
C LEU A 228 -12.64 9.13 -6.02
N TYR A 229 -11.35 8.92 -5.96
CA TYR A 229 -10.64 7.92 -6.76
C TYR A 229 -10.09 6.78 -5.92
N LYS A 230 -9.96 5.60 -6.53
CA LYS A 230 -9.21 4.46 -5.98
C LYS A 230 -7.91 4.29 -6.75
N LEU A 231 -6.80 4.37 -6.05
CA LEU A 231 -5.47 4.15 -6.60
C LEU A 231 -5.16 2.65 -6.73
N LYS A 232 -4.15 2.28 -7.53
CA LYS A 232 -3.78 0.88 -7.81
C LYS A 232 -3.46 0.05 -6.55
N ASN A 233 -2.98 0.68 -5.50
CA ASN A 233 -2.68 0.05 -4.20
C ASN A 233 -3.88 -0.04 -3.26
N GLY A 234 -5.09 0.29 -3.73
CA GLY A 234 -6.32 0.29 -2.93
C GLY A 234 -6.55 1.53 -2.08
N LEU A 235 -5.58 2.45 -2.00
CA LEU A 235 -5.70 3.72 -1.30
C LEU A 235 -6.72 4.61 -2.02
N LYS A 236 -7.62 5.23 -1.26
CA LYS A 236 -8.55 6.22 -1.79
C LYS A 236 -7.91 7.61 -1.80
N LEU A 237 -8.24 8.38 -2.81
CA LEU A 237 -7.82 9.78 -2.97
C LEU A 237 -9.05 10.63 -3.23
N ARG A 238 -9.35 11.55 -2.31
CA ARG A 238 -10.43 12.51 -2.45
C ARG A 238 -9.88 13.88 -2.86
N LEU A 239 -10.46 14.44 -3.90
CA LEU A 239 -10.16 15.79 -4.38
C LEU A 239 -11.40 16.66 -4.18
N TYR A 240 -11.30 17.63 -3.28
CA TYR A 240 -12.29 18.69 -3.12
C TYR A 240 -11.97 19.79 -4.12
N THR A 241 -12.80 19.93 -5.13
CA THR A 241 -12.62 20.82 -6.28
C THR A 241 -13.45 22.09 -6.14
N GLY A 242 -13.30 23.05 -7.05
CA GLY A 242 -14.08 24.27 -7.10
C GLY A 242 -13.21 25.53 -6.99
N GLU A 243 -13.73 26.64 -7.51
CA GLU A 243 -13.09 27.96 -7.49
C GLU A 243 -13.56 28.81 -6.28
N GLN A 244 -13.53 28.21 -5.10
CA GLN A 244 -13.92 28.85 -3.83
C GLN A 244 -12.68 29.36 -3.09
N ASN A 245 -12.88 30.00 -1.91
CA ASN A 245 -11.77 30.32 -1.04
C ASN A 245 -11.09 29.03 -0.56
N ILE A 246 -9.87 28.80 -1.04
CA ILE A 246 -9.12 27.57 -0.79
C ILE A 246 -8.81 27.39 0.72
N ILE A 247 -8.67 28.49 1.48
CA ILE A 247 -8.41 28.46 2.93
C ILE A 247 -9.66 28.00 3.67
N GLU A 248 -10.82 28.55 3.33
CA GLU A 248 -12.11 28.08 3.88
C GLU A 248 -12.30 26.60 3.61
N ARG A 249 -12.11 26.18 2.34
CA ARG A 249 -12.27 24.79 1.94
C ARG A 249 -11.34 23.87 2.71
N GLN A 250 -10.07 24.26 2.84
CA GLN A 250 -9.07 23.51 3.60
C GLN A 250 -9.47 23.40 5.07
N PHE A 251 -9.88 24.48 5.71
CA PHE A 251 -10.32 24.48 7.10
C PHE A 251 -11.50 23.54 7.32
N VAL A 252 -12.56 23.71 6.52
CA VAL A 252 -13.79 22.89 6.65
C VAL A 252 -13.52 21.42 6.40
N THR A 253 -12.71 21.07 5.39
CA THR A 253 -12.42 19.67 5.06
C THR A 253 -11.32 19.08 5.94
N THR A 254 -10.50 19.89 6.63
CA THR A 254 -9.54 19.41 7.64
C THR A 254 -10.22 19.05 8.94
N GLY A 255 -11.16 19.87 9.44
CA GLY A 255 -11.83 19.62 10.72
C GLY A 255 -12.63 18.31 10.73
N SER A 256 -12.76 17.67 11.91
CA SER A 256 -13.74 16.59 12.04
C SER A 256 -15.17 17.16 11.92
N ALA A 257 -16.13 16.34 11.53
CA ALA A 257 -17.52 16.77 11.39
C ALA A 257 -18.04 17.40 12.68
N GLU A 258 -17.72 16.81 13.84
CA GLU A 258 -18.12 17.30 15.15
C GLU A 258 -17.47 18.65 15.48
N PHE A 259 -16.19 18.82 15.12
CA PHE A 259 -15.48 20.08 15.33
C PHE A 259 -16.07 21.19 14.48
N ILE A 260 -16.26 20.94 13.18
CA ILE A 260 -16.78 21.93 12.25
C ILE A 260 -18.22 22.34 12.65
N ASP A 261 -19.08 21.38 13.00
CA ASP A 261 -20.45 21.66 13.45
C ASP A 261 -20.46 22.51 14.74
N ALA A 262 -19.62 22.17 15.72
CA ALA A 262 -19.48 22.95 16.96
C ALA A 262 -18.91 24.34 16.71
N PHE A 263 -17.92 24.45 15.84
CA PHE A 263 -17.28 25.71 15.47
C PHE A 263 -18.27 26.66 14.77
N GLN A 264 -18.99 26.17 13.76
CA GLN A 264 -20.00 26.95 13.04
C GLN A 264 -21.15 27.44 13.93
N LYS A 265 -21.55 26.62 14.91
CA LYS A 265 -22.54 27.02 15.92
C LYS A 265 -22.01 28.09 16.87
N ALA A 266 -20.74 28.02 17.26
CA ALA A 266 -20.12 28.98 18.17
C ALA A 266 -19.82 30.33 17.47
N PHE A 267 -19.51 30.27 16.18
CA PHE A 267 -19.07 31.44 15.40
C PHE A 267 -19.88 31.62 14.09
N PRO A 268 -21.19 31.81 14.14
CA PRO A 268 -22.08 31.84 12.97
C PRO A 268 -21.87 33.05 12.05
N THR A 269 -21.09 34.04 12.45
CA THR A 269 -20.89 35.31 11.71
C THR A 269 -19.51 35.42 11.05
N ILE A 270 -18.70 34.38 11.05
CA ILE A 270 -17.39 34.39 10.39
C ILE A 270 -17.58 34.55 8.88
N ASP A 271 -16.86 35.52 8.31
CA ASP A 271 -16.79 35.74 6.87
C ASP A 271 -15.57 35.02 6.28
N TYR A 272 -15.73 33.73 6.00
CA TYR A 272 -14.69 32.88 5.44
C TYR A 272 -14.13 33.40 4.10
N ALA A 273 -14.95 34.15 3.32
CA ALA A 273 -14.50 34.67 2.03
C ALA A 273 -13.36 35.67 2.14
N LYS A 274 -13.15 36.26 3.31
CA LYS A 274 -12.07 37.22 3.59
C LYS A 274 -10.82 36.58 4.16
N ALA A 275 -10.88 35.33 4.59
CA ALA A 275 -9.73 34.62 5.17
C ALA A 275 -8.62 34.43 4.13
N LYS A 276 -7.38 34.82 4.48
CA LYS A 276 -6.15 34.59 3.71
C LYS A 276 -5.31 33.50 4.32
N THR A 277 -5.49 33.23 5.62
CA THR A 277 -4.85 32.18 6.39
C THR A 277 -5.92 31.55 7.29
N GLU A 278 -5.62 30.35 7.86
CA GLU A 278 -6.51 29.73 8.85
C GLU A 278 -6.62 30.55 10.15
N GLU A 279 -5.62 31.36 10.47
CA GLU A 279 -5.63 32.24 11.65
C GLU A 279 -6.63 33.39 11.50
N ASP A 280 -7.08 33.67 10.28
CA ASP A 280 -8.13 34.66 10.01
C ASP A 280 -9.55 34.08 10.27
N ILE A 281 -9.66 32.77 10.44
CA ILE A 281 -10.89 32.03 10.73
C ILE A 281 -11.01 31.82 12.23
#